data_9fac570bd2e1b67470b57f5cbfa6b2db
#
_entry.id   9fac570bd2e1b67470b57f5cbfa6b2db
#
_cell.length_a   1.000
_cell.length_b   1.000
_cell.length_c   1.000
_cell.angle_alpha   90.00
_cell.angle_beta   90.00
_cell.angle_gamma   90.00
#
_symmetry.space_group_name_H-M   'P 1'
#
loop_
_entity.id
_entity.type
_entity.pdbx_description
1 polymer ?
#
loop_
_entity_poly.entity_id
_entity_poly.type
_entity_poly.pdbx_seq_one_letter_code
_entity_poly.pdbx_strand_id
1 'polypeptide(L)'
;MKKIVSLILASVMIFALAACGQSAAPAATQAPAPAEEPAVEPAPAEDAAPAEEPAPEANALVVDTCILKEADDDMINNYSLLAVNPDAPWVDADGNPVSDVKINTAGAAALINWLLSEEGQSLAANYGFEEYGEYLFYLKDGRPVSTAEIPEATEETKHIRLSTTTSVNDSGLLDYLLPGFQEKYGYEVEVSSAGTGKAIAAAKMGNADLLLVHSKKQEEAFIADGFSYVLDGMETERLNWMYNYFVLCGPSADPAGVKDAADVKAAFAAIADGKYKFVSRGDGSGTHTKELSLWPEELGITADSFQDYTDWYISANAGMGACLVMAEEMGAYILTDKATFLTFVANDGVMA
;
A
#
# COMPACT_ATOMS: atom_id res chain seq x y z
N MET A 1 31.47 22.47 43.89
CA MET A 1 30.81 23.70 44.43
C MET A 1 29.66 24.05 43.52
N LYS A 2 28.51 24.21 44.15
CA LYS A 2 27.21 24.74 43.68
C LYS A 2 26.34 23.85 42.77
N LYS A 3 25.39 23.22 43.45
CA LYS A 3 24.10 22.69 43.02
C LYS A 3 23.21 23.82 42.48
N ILE A 4 22.44 23.57 41.42
CA ILE A 4 21.18 24.29 41.19
C ILE A 4 20.13 23.22 40.90
N VAL A 5 19.17 23.15 41.80
CA VAL A 5 17.91 22.42 41.73
C VAL A 5 16.93 23.33 41.02
N SER A 6 16.20 22.87 40.05
CA SER A 6 15.01 23.55 39.55
C SER A 6 13.82 22.60 39.55
N LEU A 7 12.91 22.94 40.41
CA LEU A 7 11.59 22.38 40.72
C LEU A 7 10.62 22.91 39.64
N ILE A 8 9.87 22.05 38.97
CA ILE A 8 8.72 22.45 38.18
C ILE A 8 7.48 21.75 38.69
N LEU A 9 6.52 22.58 39.05
CA LEU A 9 5.21 22.36 39.62
C LEU A 9 4.31 21.56 38.70
N ALA A 10 3.67 20.54 39.26
CA ALA A 10 2.50 19.90 38.71
C ALA A 10 1.24 20.74 39.00
N SER A 11 0.42 21.00 37.98
CA SER A 11 -0.92 21.54 38.17
C SER A 11 -1.93 20.46 37.79
N VAL A 12 -2.56 19.93 38.81
CA VAL A 12 -3.74 19.06 38.74
C VAL A 12 -4.96 19.98 38.65
N MET A 13 -5.81 19.80 37.65
CA MET A 13 -7.17 20.32 37.63
C MET A 13 -8.16 19.17 37.71
N ILE A 14 -8.78 19.06 38.87
CA ILE A 14 -9.94 18.25 39.19
C ILE A 14 -11.15 19.07 38.80
N PHE A 15 -12.07 18.54 38.00
CA PHE A 15 -13.46 19.02 37.96
C PHE A 15 -14.40 17.92 38.39
N ALA A 16 -15.17 18.30 39.41
CA ALA A 16 -16.09 17.44 40.13
C ALA A 16 -17.44 17.26 39.41
N LEU A 17 -18.02 16.09 39.63
CA LEU A 17 -19.41 15.72 39.33
C LEU A 17 -20.41 16.60 40.11
N ALA A 18 -21.53 16.92 39.49
CA ALA A 18 -22.81 17.11 40.19
C ALA A 18 -23.91 16.39 39.43
N ALA A 19 -24.53 15.48 40.13
CA ALA A 19 -25.71 14.69 39.74
C ALA A 19 -27.01 15.41 40.21
N CYS A 20 -28.08 14.97 39.63
CA CYS A 20 -29.53 15.04 40.01
C CYS A 20 -30.38 15.60 38.88
N GLY A 21 -31.48 15.04 38.46
CA GLY A 21 -32.37 14.06 39.08
C GLY A 21 -33.49 13.69 38.09
N GLN A 22 -34.15 12.66 38.43
CA GLN A 22 -35.26 11.96 37.77
C GLN A 22 -36.48 12.86 37.50
N SER A 23 -37.28 12.56 36.43
CA SER A 23 -38.62 11.98 36.63
C SER A 23 -39.54 12.06 35.39
N ALA A 24 -40.14 10.92 35.09
CA ALA A 24 -41.50 10.66 34.62
C ALA A 24 -41.97 11.06 33.21
N ALA A 25 -42.27 10.02 32.45
CA ALA A 25 -43.34 10.05 31.43
C ALA A 25 -44.73 10.20 32.11
N PRO A 26 -45.69 10.73 31.41
CA PRO A 26 -46.79 9.84 31.04
C PRO A 26 -47.50 10.10 29.68
N ALA A 27 -48.08 8.99 29.21
CA ALA A 27 -49.39 8.80 28.62
C ALA A 27 -49.75 9.35 27.22
N ALA A 28 -50.09 8.39 26.41
CA ALA A 28 -50.85 8.45 25.17
C ALA A 28 -52.19 9.19 25.30
N THR A 29 -52.57 9.90 24.26
CA THR A 29 -53.98 10.21 24.00
C THR A 29 -54.29 10.16 22.50
N GLN A 30 -55.41 9.54 22.23
CA GLN A 30 -56.07 9.08 21.02
C GLN A 30 -56.28 10.14 19.93
N ALA A 31 -56.39 9.61 18.73
CA ALA A 31 -56.94 10.23 17.54
C ALA A 31 -58.43 10.53 17.63
N PRO A 32 -58.96 11.40 16.83
CA PRO A 32 -60.26 11.18 16.20
C PRO A 32 -60.19 11.17 14.67
N ALA A 33 -61.07 10.33 14.11
CA ALA A 33 -61.31 10.07 12.71
C ALA A 33 -62.35 11.06 12.12
N PRO A 34 -62.82 10.85 10.88
CA PRO A 34 -62.71 11.77 9.77
C PRO A 34 -63.97 12.54 9.45
N ALA A 35 -63.92 13.58 8.65
CA ALA A 35 -65.07 14.23 8.09
C ALA A 35 -64.91 14.49 6.59
N GLU A 36 -65.99 14.22 5.92
CA GLU A 36 -66.40 14.08 4.55
C GLU A 36 -65.93 15.13 3.54
N GLU A 37 -65.78 14.62 2.31
CA GLU A 37 -65.71 15.37 1.03
C GLU A 37 -66.97 16.19 0.76
N PRO A 38 -66.87 17.21 -0.08
CA PRO A 38 -67.81 17.32 -1.19
C PRO A 38 -67.17 17.57 -2.56
N ALA A 39 -67.72 16.82 -3.45
CA ALA A 39 -67.97 16.91 -4.89
C ALA A 39 -67.20 17.87 -5.80
N VAL A 40 -66.80 17.22 -6.85
CA VAL A 40 -66.17 17.60 -8.11
C VAL A 40 -67.02 18.57 -8.96
N GLU A 41 -66.38 19.52 -9.63
CA GLU A 41 -66.75 20.01 -10.94
C GLU A 41 -65.51 20.23 -11.84
N PRO A 42 -65.63 19.98 -13.15
CA PRO A 42 -64.49 19.69 -14.01
C PRO A 42 -63.80 20.89 -14.63
N ALA A 43 -62.57 20.63 -15.06
CA ALA A 43 -61.58 21.50 -15.69
C ALA A 43 -62.00 22.29 -16.91
N PRO A 44 -61.16 23.25 -17.28
CA PRO A 44 -60.74 23.33 -18.68
C PRO A 44 -59.24 23.00 -18.83
N ALA A 45 -58.97 22.38 -19.98
CA ALA A 45 -57.68 21.89 -20.41
C ALA A 45 -56.76 23.05 -20.84
N GLU A 46 -55.48 22.65 -20.90
CA GLU A 46 -54.36 23.23 -21.65
C GLU A 46 -53.54 24.32 -20.95
N ASP A 47 -52.35 23.87 -20.47
CA ASP A 47 -51.13 24.33 -21.09
C ASP A 47 -50.01 23.29 -20.85
N ALA A 48 -49.32 22.90 -21.92
CA ALA A 48 -48.26 21.92 -21.91
C ALA A 48 -47.09 22.45 -21.07
N ALA A 49 -46.71 21.73 -20.02
CA ALA A 49 -45.46 21.96 -19.30
C ALA A 49 -44.27 21.79 -20.27
N PRO A 50 -43.27 22.67 -20.21
CA PRO A 50 -42.04 22.44 -20.92
C PRO A 50 -41.41 21.13 -20.44
N ALA A 51 -40.92 20.32 -21.40
CA ALA A 51 -40.16 19.11 -21.10
C ALA A 51 -39.05 19.47 -20.13
N GLU A 52 -39.00 18.75 -18.99
CA GLU A 52 -37.83 18.75 -18.13
C GLU A 52 -36.62 18.34 -18.97
N GLU A 53 -35.67 19.26 -19.12
CA GLU A 53 -34.34 18.91 -19.59
C GLU A 53 -33.84 17.78 -18.67
N PRO A 54 -33.24 16.68 -19.23
CA PRO A 54 -32.65 15.65 -18.41
C PRO A 54 -31.62 16.33 -17.50
N ALA A 55 -31.71 16.04 -16.19
CA ALA A 55 -30.71 16.46 -15.23
C ALA A 55 -29.32 16.07 -15.82
N PRO A 56 -28.33 16.96 -15.70
CA PRO A 56 -26.99 16.61 -16.19
C PRO A 56 -26.61 15.29 -15.51
N GLU A 57 -26.30 14.28 -16.34
CA GLU A 57 -25.68 13.05 -15.86
C GLU A 57 -24.50 13.49 -14.99
N ALA A 58 -24.48 13.00 -13.74
CA ALA A 58 -23.36 13.20 -12.85
C ALA A 58 -22.13 12.75 -13.66
N ASN A 59 -21.26 13.70 -14.02
CA ASN A 59 -19.99 13.40 -14.64
C ASN A 59 -19.30 12.40 -13.70
N ALA A 60 -19.28 11.13 -14.08
CA ALA A 60 -18.33 10.20 -13.50
C ALA A 60 -16.97 10.86 -13.68
N LEU A 61 -16.25 11.03 -12.59
CA LEU A 61 -14.88 11.56 -12.63
C LEU A 61 -14.10 10.60 -13.53
N VAL A 62 -13.87 10.98 -14.77
CA VAL A 62 -13.03 10.21 -15.67
C VAL A 62 -11.60 10.49 -15.22
N VAL A 63 -10.91 9.47 -14.70
CA VAL A 63 -9.50 9.56 -14.37
C VAL A 63 -8.73 9.92 -15.64
N ASP A 64 -8.06 11.08 -15.67
CA ASP A 64 -7.27 11.55 -16.81
C ASP A 64 -5.87 10.91 -16.82
N THR A 65 -5.33 10.58 -15.66
CA THR A 65 -4.04 9.90 -15.54
C THR A 65 -4.10 8.52 -16.21
N CYS A 66 -3.15 8.27 -17.08
CA CYS A 66 -3.04 6.99 -17.80
C CYS A 66 -1.60 6.48 -17.81
N ILE A 67 -1.42 5.19 -18.13
CA ILE A 67 -0.09 4.60 -18.33
C ILE A 67 0.48 5.18 -19.65
N LEU A 68 1.65 5.80 -19.55
CA LEU A 68 2.36 6.38 -20.68
C LEU A 68 3.57 5.54 -21.09
N LYS A 69 4.22 4.87 -20.11
CA LYS A 69 5.35 3.98 -20.35
C LYS A 69 5.24 2.74 -19.47
N GLU A 70 5.38 1.57 -20.08
CA GLU A 70 5.39 0.28 -19.39
C GLU A 70 6.30 -0.72 -20.11
N ALA A 71 6.48 -1.91 -19.50
CA ALA A 71 7.23 -3.04 -20.07
C ALA A 71 8.70 -2.72 -20.41
N ASP A 72 9.31 -1.79 -19.67
CA ASP A 72 10.73 -1.46 -19.78
C ASP A 72 11.52 -2.32 -18.76
N ASP A 73 12.68 -2.84 -19.18
CA ASP A 73 13.52 -3.69 -18.33
C ASP A 73 13.98 -2.96 -17.05
N ASP A 74 14.22 -1.65 -17.14
CA ASP A 74 14.54 -0.81 -16.00
C ASP A 74 13.34 -0.60 -15.04
N MET A 75 12.13 -1.00 -15.43
CA MET A 75 10.91 -0.90 -14.62
C MET A 75 10.49 -2.22 -13.97
N ILE A 76 11.26 -3.29 -14.09
CA ILE A 76 10.98 -4.55 -13.38
C ILE A 76 11.09 -4.34 -11.87
N ASN A 77 10.06 -4.76 -11.14
CA ASN A 77 9.93 -4.68 -9.69
C ASN A 77 9.90 -6.09 -9.10
N ASN A 78 11.00 -6.53 -8.52
CA ASN A 78 11.17 -7.88 -8.01
C ASN A 78 10.79 -7.97 -6.53
N TYR A 79 9.99 -8.96 -6.16
CA TYR A 79 9.57 -9.23 -4.79
C TYR A 79 10.30 -10.43 -4.20
N SER A 80 10.72 -10.28 -2.96
CA SER A 80 11.42 -11.31 -2.21
C SER A 80 10.76 -11.60 -0.87
N LEU A 81 10.79 -12.86 -0.47
CA LEU A 81 10.47 -13.31 0.89
C LEU A 81 11.79 -13.44 1.67
N LEU A 82 11.78 -13.04 2.93
CA LEU A 82 12.88 -13.23 3.87
C LEU A 82 12.30 -13.69 5.21
N ALA A 83 12.85 -14.78 5.76
CA ALA A 83 12.54 -15.22 7.11
C ALA A 83 13.34 -14.39 8.12
N VAL A 84 12.72 -13.95 9.20
CA VAL A 84 13.39 -13.18 10.26
C VAL A 84 14.14 -14.13 11.18
N ASN A 85 15.43 -13.85 11.40
CA ASN A 85 16.32 -14.66 12.22
C ASN A 85 15.99 -14.51 13.71
N PRO A 86 15.59 -15.59 14.43
CA PRO A 86 15.30 -15.52 15.85
C PRO A 86 16.53 -15.16 16.70
N ASP A 87 17.73 -15.47 16.19
CA ASP A 87 19.01 -15.23 16.84
C ASP A 87 19.71 -13.96 16.31
N ALA A 88 18.94 -13.04 15.70
CA ALA A 88 19.49 -11.80 15.18
C ALA A 88 20.10 -10.93 16.31
N PRO A 89 21.01 -10.01 15.97
CA PRO A 89 21.64 -9.13 16.95
C PRO A 89 20.67 -8.03 17.44
N TRP A 90 19.65 -8.44 18.17
CA TRP A 90 18.58 -7.56 18.66
C TRP A 90 19.12 -6.50 19.61
N VAL A 91 18.68 -5.26 19.41
CA VAL A 91 18.99 -4.12 20.28
C VAL A 91 17.74 -3.32 20.59
N ASP A 92 17.70 -2.69 21.75
CA ASP A 92 16.68 -1.70 22.12
C ASP A 92 16.93 -0.35 21.42
N ALA A 93 16.09 0.63 21.71
CA ALA A 93 16.20 1.98 21.14
C ALA A 93 17.51 2.72 21.55
N ASP A 94 18.15 2.28 22.62
CA ASP A 94 19.40 2.81 23.14
C ASP A 94 20.63 2.05 22.62
N GLY A 95 20.41 0.97 21.81
CA GLY A 95 21.46 0.14 21.25
C GLY A 95 21.98 -0.96 22.19
N ASN A 96 21.28 -1.26 23.30
CA ASN A 96 21.67 -2.34 24.20
C ASN A 96 21.12 -3.68 23.68
N PRO A 97 21.87 -4.78 23.82
CA PRO A 97 21.41 -6.10 23.42
C PRO A 97 20.11 -6.52 24.14
N VAL A 98 19.16 -7.08 23.37
CA VAL A 98 17.87 -7.62 23.86
C VAL A 98 17.84 -9.12 23.58
N SER A 99 17.42 -9.92 24.57
CA SER A 99 17.43 -11.40 24.48
C SER A 99 16.05 -12.05 24.36
N ASP A 100 14.96 -11.28 24.53
CA ASP A 100 13.62 -11.85 24.68
C ASP A 100 12.70 -11.60 23.47
N VAL A 101 13.28 -11.30 22.30
CA VAL A 101 12.50 -11.13 21.06
C VAL A 101 12.02 -12.48 20.58
N LYS A 102 10.70 -12.61 20.40
CA LYS A 102 10.07 -13.84 19.94
C LYS A 102 9.71 -13.71 18.46
N ILE A 103 10.25 -14.60 17.65
CA ILE A 103 9.94 -14.77 16.23
C ILE A 103 9.23 -16.10 16.04
N ASN A 104 8.07 -16.10 15.42
CA ASN A 104 7.35 -17.32 15.04
C ASN A 104 7.97 -17.93 13.78
N THR A 105 9.12 -18.56 13.94
CA THR A 105 9.86 -19.18 12.81
C THR A 105 9.09 -20.31 12.15
N ALA A 106 8.32 -21.09 12.89
CA ALA A 106 7.52 -22.19 12.36
C ALA A 106 6.36 -21.66 11.50
N GLY A 107 5.63 -20.64 11.97
CA GLY A 107 4.57 -20.00 11.20
C GLY A 107 5.13 -19.27 9.96
N ALA A 108 6.24 -18.55 10.10
CA ALA A 108 6.93 -17.92 8.97
C ALA A 108 7.35 -18.94 7.91
N ALA A 109 7.94 -20.06 8.33
CA ALA A 109 8.32 -21.16 7.44
C ALA A 109 7.11 -21.76 6.71
N ALA A 110 6.00 -21.97 7.42
CA ALA A 110 4.76 -22.49 6.82
C ALA A 110 4.24 -21.55 5.73
N LEU A 111 4.14 -20.24 5.99
CA LEU A 111 3.66 -19.27 5.01
C LEU A 111 4.62 -19.12 3.83
N ILE A 112 5.93 -19.02 4.08
CA ILE A 112 6.94 -18.94 3.00
C ILE A 112 6.87 -20.20 2.11
N ASN A 113 6.85 -21.39 2.70
CA ASN A 113 6.78 -22.63 1.95
C ASN A 113 5.49 -22.74 1.13
N TRP A 114 4.35 -22.28 1.68
CA TRP A 114 3.10 -22.27 0.93
C TRP A 114 3.13 -21.27 -0.25
N LEU A 115 3.61 -20.05 -0.03
CA LEU A 115 3.76 -19.05 -1.11
C LEU A 115 4.69 -19.56 -2.22
N LEU A 116 5.72 -20.32 -1.87
CA LEU A 116 6.67 -20.92 -2.82
C LEU A 116 6.23 -22.30 -3.34
N SER A 117 5.12 -22.86 -2.87
CA SER A 117 4.56 -24.11 -3.41
C SER A 117 3.97 -23.88 -4.82
N GLU A 118 3.71 -24.97 -5.53
CA GLU A 118 3.02 -24.91 -6.83
C GLU A 118 1.64 -24.23 -6.70
N GLU A 119 0.90 -24.49 -5.62
CA GLU A 119 -0.40 -23.88 -5.33
C GLU A 119 -0.28 -22.36 -5.14
N GLY A 120 0.55 -21.91 -4.21
CA GLY A 120 0.71 -20.48 -3.91
C GLY A 120 1.25 -19.67 -5.10
N GLN A 121 2.22 -20.24 -5.82
CA GLN A 121 2.77 -19.60 -7.03
C GLN A 121 1.74 -19.52 -8.15
N SER A 122 0.93 -20.57 -8.35
CA SER A 122 -0.13 -20.57 -9.36
C SER A 122 -1.19 -19.52 -9.06
N LEU A 123 -1.60 -19.40 -7.80
CA LEU A 123 -2.55 -18.35 -7.38
C LEU A 123 -1.98 -16.96 -7.65
N ALA A 124 -0.74 -16.68 -7.22
CA ALA A 124 -0.12 -15.39 -7.44
C ALA A 124 0.01 -15.02 -8.94
N ALA A 125 0.37 -16.00 -9.78
CA ALA A 125 0.50 -15.80 -11.23
C ALA A 125 -0.83 -15.57 -11.96
N ASN A 126 -1.94 -16.03 -11.40
CA ASN A 126 -3.26 -15.84 -12.00
C ASN A 126 -4.00 -14.61 -11.46
N TYR A 127 -3.43 -13.95 -10.46
CA TYR A 127 -4.05 -12.79 -9.84
C TYR A 127 -4.22 -11.61 -10.83
N GLY A 128 -5.40 -11.00 -10.80
CA GLY A 128 -5.76 -9.83 -11.60
C GLY A 128 -6.45 -10.16 -12.92
N PHE A 129 -6.29 -11.38 -13.47
CA PHE A 129 -6.83 -11.68 -14.81
C PHE A 129 -8.36 -11.62 -14.88
N GLU A 130 -9.07 -12.08 -13.84
CA GLU A 130 -10.53 -12.02 -13.80
C GLU A 130 -11.06 -10.60 -13.68
N GLU A 131 -10.36 -9.74 -12.94
CA GLU A 131 -10.80 -8.38 -12.63
C GLU A 131 -10.36 -7.35 -13.67
N TYR A 132 -9.11 -7.45 -14.12
CA TYR A 132 -8.49 -6.44 -15.01
C TYR A 132 -8.26 -6.94 -16.44
N GLY A 133 -8.49 -8.23 -16.73
CA GLY A 133 -8.20 -8.83 -18.03
C GLY A 133 -6.71 -9.05 -18.30
N GLU A 134 -5.85 -8.84 -17.30
CA GLU A 134 -4.41 -9.04 -17.40
C GLU A 134 -3.79 -9.53 -16.08
N TYR A 135 -2.65 -10.22 -16.18
CA TYR A 135 -1.93 -10.71 -15.02
C TYR A 135 -1.16 -9.56 -14.36
N LEU A 136 -1.31 -9.40 -13.04
CA LEU A 136 -0.67 -8.32 -12.31
C LEU A 136 0.70 -8.70 -11.74
N PHE A 137 0.95 -9.99 -11.54
CA PHE A 137 2.21 -10.51 -11.05
C PHE A 137 2.69 -11.67 -11.93
N TYR A 138 3.98 -11.79 -12.08
CA TYR A 138 4.64 -12.77 -12.91
C TYR A 138 5.63 -13.57 -12.07
N LEU A 139 5.74 -14.87 -12.34
CA LEU A 139 6.71 -15.72 -11.67
C LEU A 139 8.09 -15.53 -12.30
N LYS A 140 9.11 -15.43 -11.45
CA LYS A 140 10.48 -15.25 -11.91
C LYS A 140 11.09 -16.56 -12.39
N ASP A 141 11.86 -16.52 -13.47
CA ASP A 141 12.65 -17.66 -13.92
C ASP A 141 13.74 -18.01 -12.88
N GLY A 142 13.92 -19.31 -12.62
CA GLY A 142 14.86 -19.79 -11.61
C GLY A 142 14.48 -19.45 -10.17
N ARG A 143 13.20 -19.09 -9.92
CA ARG A 143 12.68 -18.83 -8.59
C ARG A 143 12.75 -20.05 -7.67
N PRO A 144 12.83 -19.86 -6.36
CA PRO A 144 12.71 -20.97 -5.43
C PRO A 144 11.32 -21.60 -5.52
N VAL A 145 11.28 -22.92 -5.40
CA VAL A 145 10.04 -23.72 -5.33
C VAL A 145 10.13 -24.60 -4.09
N SER A 146 9.09 -24.57 -3.28
CA SER A 146 8.98 -25.43 -2.09
C SER A 146 8.13 -26.66 -2.38
N THR A 147 8.63 -27.81 -1.95
CA THR A 147 7.89 -29.07 -1.88
C THR A 147 7.73 -29.53 -0.41
N ALA A 148 8.01 -28.65 0.53
CA ALA A 148 7.88 -28.97 1.95
C ALA A 148 6.41 -29.19 2.30
N GLU A 149 6.16 -30.17 3.18
CA GLU A 149 4.85 -30.34 3.79
C GLU A 149 4.55 -29.15 4.70
N ILE A 150 3.35 -28.56 4.59
CA ILE A 150 2.93 -27.44 5.40
C ILE A 150 2.13 -27.98 6.57
N PRO A 151 2.63 -27.82 7.81
CA PRO A 151 1.92 -28.30 8.97
C PRO A 151 0.66 -27.49 9.26
N GLU A 152 -0.32 -28.13 9.91
CA GLU A 152 -1.42 -27.37 10.52
C GLU A 152 -0.91 -26.48 11.67
N ALA A 153 -1.55 -25.35 11.87
CA ALA A 153 -1.21 -24.43 12.94
C ALA A 153 -1.48 -25.04 14.33
N THR A 154 -0.64 -24.70 15.27
CA THR A 154 -0.84 -24.95 16.72
C THR A 154 -1.12 -23.64 17.44
N GLU A 155 -1.54 -23.68 18.71
CA GLU A 155 -1.75 -22.46 19.50
C GLU A 155 -0.47 -21.60 19.62
N GLU A 156 0.72 -22.21 19.52
CA GLU A 156 1.99 -21.49 19.59
C GLU A 156 2.42 -20.91 18.24
N THR A 157 1.94 -21.49 17.11
CA THR A 157 2.43 -21.14 15.76
C THR A 157 1.41 -20.43 14.89
N LYS A 158 0.14 -20.35 15.31
CA LYS A 158 -0.95 -19.88 14.45
C LYS A 158 -0.85 -18.39 14.06
N HIS A 159 -0.32 -17.54 14.94
CA HIS A 159 -0.23 -16.11 14.69
C HIS A 159 1.07 -15.77 13.95
N ILE A 160 0.97 -15.34 12.71
CA ILE A 160 2.09 -14.97 11.85
C ILE A 160 2.05 -13.48 11.59
N ARG A 161 3.16 -12.77 11.80
CA ARG A 161 3.31 -11.34 11.53
C ARG A 161 4.07 -11.16 10.23
N LEU A 162 3.34 -10.79 9.17
CA LEU A 162 3.91 -10.47 7.87
C LEU A 162 4.10 -8.96 7.75
N SER A 163 5.35 -8.50 7.60
CA SER A 163 5.62 -7.11 7.24
C SER A 163 5.90 -7.00 5.75
N THR A 164 5.18 -6.11 5.08
CA THR A 164 5.19 -5.98 3.63
C THR A 164 5.15 -4.52 3.18
N THR A 165 5.03 -4.30 1.87
CA THR A 165 4.97 -2.97 1.29
C THR A 165 3.55 -2.55 0.95
N THR A 166 3.30 -1.24 0.93
CA THR A 166 2.01 -0.69 0.53
C THR A 166 1.61 -1.15 -0.87
N SER A 167 2.55 -1.26 -1.81
CA SER A 167 2.26 -1.73 -3.16
C SER A 167 1.75 -3.18 -3.21
N VAL A 168 2.25 -4.08 -2.36
CA VAL A 168 1.72 -5.45 -2.25
C VAL A 168 0.35 -5.46 -1.60
N ASN A 169 0.18 -4.69 -0.53
CA ASN A 169 -1.08 -4.61 0.20
C ASN A 169 -2.17 -3.97 -0.66
N ASP A 170 -1.89 -2.78 -1.21
CA ASP A 170 -2.86 -1.96 -1.95
C ASP A 170 -3.23 -2.58 -3.31
N SER A 171 -2.43 -3.53 -3.82
CA SER A 171 -2.79 -4.31 -5.01
C SER A 171 -3.89 -5.34 -4.76
N GLY A 172 -4.24 -5.64 -3.50
CA GLY A 172 -5.19 -6.68 -3.14
C GLY A 172 -4.66 -8.12 -3.22
N LEU A 173 -3.37 -8.31 -3.60
CA LEU A 173 -2.78 -9.65 -3.75
C LEU A 173 -2.87 -10.49 -2.48
N LEU A 174 -2.60 -9.89 -1.30
CA LEU A 174 -2.63 -10.62 -0.04
C LEU A 174 -4.05 -11.00 0.37
N ASP A 175 -5.03 -10.14 0.13
CA ASP A 175 -6.45 -10.44 0.37
C ASP A 175 -6.96 -11.59 -0.50
N TYR A 176 -6.35 -11.77 -1.68
CA TYR A 176 -6.64 -12.89 -2.56
C TYR A 176 -5.94 -14.18 -2.13
N LEU A 177 -4.66 -14.11 -1.71
CA LEU A 177 -3.85 -15.29 -1.39
C LEU A 177 -4.14 -15.86 0.01
N LEU A 178 -4.12 -15.00 1.04
CA LEU A 178 -4.08 -15.44 2.44
C LEU A 178 -5.31 -16.22 2.92
N PRO A 179 -6.55 -15.91 2.48
CA PRO A 179 -7.72 -16.68 2.97
C PRO A 179 -7.61 -18.19 2.71
N GLY A 180 -7.11 -18.59 1.54
CA GLY A 180 -6.93 -20.02 1.21
C GLY A 180 -5.90 -20.72 2.12
N PHE A 181 -4.80 -20.04 2.43
CA PHE A 181 -3.79 -20.54 3.37
C PHE A 181 -4.36 -20.65 4.79
N GLN A 182 -5.03 -19.60 5.25
CA GLN A 182 -5.58 -19.53 6.61
C GLN A 182 -6.67 -20.59 6.83
N GLU A 183 -7.59 -20.75 5.89
CA GLU A 183 -8.65 -21.74 5.97
C GLU A 183 -8.09 -23.19 5.94
N LYS A 184 -7.11 -23.44 5.07
CA LYS A 184 -6.58 -24.79 4.85
C LYS A 184 -5.70 -25.27 5.99
N TYR A 185 -4.90 -24.39 6.60
CA TYR A 185 -3.87 -24.76 7.57
C TYR A 185 -4.10 -24.21 8.99
N GLY A 186 -5.13 -23.39 9.19
CA GLY A 186 -5.52 -22.86 10.51
C GLY A 186 -4.65 -21.71 11.04
N TYR A 187 -3.84 -21.07 10.17
CA TYR A 187 -3.04 -19.92 10.55
C TYR A 187 -3.84 -18.62 10.55
N GLU A 188 -3.35 -17.64 11.29
CA GLU A 188 -3.86 -16.26 11.31
C GLU A 188 -2.71 -15.33 10.93
N VAL A 189 -2.79 -14.67 9.78
CA VAL A 189 -1.73 -13.80 9.27
C VAL A 189 -2.10 -12.34 9.53
N GLU A 190 -1.32 -11.69 10.39
CA GLU A 190 -1.39 -10.25 10.61
C GLU A 190 -0.47 -9.56 9.61
N VAL A 191 -1.07 -8.72 8.73
CA VAL A 191 -0.33 -7.99 7.70
C VAL A 191 -0.08 -6.55 8.18
N SER A 192 1.19 -6.17 8.21
CA SER A 192 1.61 -4.78 8.45
C SER A 192 2.26 -4.22 7.19
N SER A 193 1.67 -3.19 6.59
CA SER A 193 2.16 -2.60 5.35
C SER A 193 2.75 -1.21 5.54
N ALA A 194 3.90 -0.97 4.90
CA ALA A 194 4.58 0.32 4.88
C ALA A 194 5.54 0.40 3.67
N GLY A 195 6.28 1.51 3.47
CA GLY A 195 7.40 1.50 2.52
C GLY A 195 8.48 0.50 2.96
N THR A 196 9.22 -0.10 2.01
CA THR A 196 10.21 -1.17 2.28
C THR A 196 11.14 -0.86 3.47
N GLY A 197 11.64 0.37 3.56
CA GLY A 197 12.53 0.76 4.66
C GLY A 197 11.85 0.66 6.04
N LYS A 198 10.59 1.07 6.14
CA LYS A 198 9.82 0.97 7.40
C LYS A 198 9.44 -0.49 7.70
N ALA A 199 9.09 -1.29 6.68
CA ALA A 199 8.81 -2.71 6.84
C ALA A 199 10.03 -3.47 7.38
N ILE A 200 11.21 -3.22 6.83
CA ILE A 200 12.48 -3.78 7.31
C ILE A 200 12.81 -3.28 8.72
N ALA A 201 12.59 -1.99 9.01
CA ALA A 201 12.82 -1.46 10.35
C ALA A 201 11.91 -2.13 11.39
N ALA A 202 10.65 -2.39 11.07
CA ALA A 202 9.73 -3.15 11.94
C ALA A 202 10.25 -4.57 12.21
N ALA A 203 10.74 -5.27 11.19
CA ALA A 203 11.36 -6.58 11.34
C ALA A 203 12.62 -6.52 12.22
N LYS A 204 13.48 -5.51 12.07
CA LYS A 204 14.67 -5.31 12.91
C LYS A 204 14.34 -5.00 14.38
N MET A 205 13.12 -4.57 14.66
CA MET A 205 12.61 -4.40 16.03
C MET A 205 11.89 -5.65 16.59
N GLY A 206 11.87 -6.76 15.82
CA GLY A 206 11.20 -8.00 16.23
C GLY A 206 9.66 -7.96 16.07
N ASN A 207 9.14 -7.02 15.29
CA ASN A 207 7.70 -6.86 15.06
C ASN A 207 7.19 -7.61 13.81
N ALA A 208 8.00 -8.45 13.20
CA ALA A 208 7.60 -9.31 12.09
C ALA A 208 8.31 -10.67 12.19
N ASP A 209 7.68 -11.70 11.64
CA ASP A 209 8.21 -13.05 11.54
C ASP A 209 8.81 -13.34 10.15
N LEU A 210 8.28 -12.63 9.15
CA LEU A 210 8.80 -12.66 7.77
C LEU A 210 8.55 -11.32 7.08
N LEU A 211 9.27 -11.12 5.98
CA LEU A 211 9.14 -9.98 5.07
C LEU A 211 8.69 -10.44 3.68
N LEU A 212 7.84 -9.63 3.02
CA LEU A 212 7.57 -9.66 1.59
C LEU A 212 7.79 -8.25 1.03
N VAL A 213 8.92 -7.99 0.43
CA VAL A 213 9.40 -6.65 0.07
C VAL A 213 10.07 -6.63 -1.31
N HIS A 214 10.41 -5.43 -1.84
CA HIS A 214 10.90 -5.27 -3.21
C HIS A 214 12.05 -4.25 -3.37
N SER A 215 12.97 -4.19 -2.40
CA SER A 215 14.17 -3.35 -2.54
C SER A 215 15.44 -4.18 -2.30
N LYS A 216 16.03 -4.68 -3.37
CA LYS A 216 17.22 -5.54 -3.31
C LYS A 216 18.30 -4.99 -2.38
N LYS A 217 18.62 -3.70 -2.50
CA LYS A 217 19.67 -3.05 -1.69
C LYS A 217 19.36 -3.10 -0.19
N GLN A 218 18.10 -2.85 0.19
CA GLN A 218 17.70 -2.86 1.59
C GLN A 218 17.58 -4.29 2.13
N GLU A 219 17.12 -5.24 1.31
CA GLU A 219 17.05 -6.67 1.62
C GLU A 219 18.45 -7.24 1.85
N GLU A 220 19.41 -6.93 0.97
CA GLU A 220 20.82 -7.35 1.12
C GLU A 220 21.47 -6.75 2.39
N ALA A 221 21.13 -5.52 2.75
CA ALA A 221 21.59 -4.92 4.00
C ALA A 221 20.97 -5.62 5.23
N PHE A 222 19.68 -5.99 5.18
CA PHE A 222 19.01 -6.74 6.25
C PHE A 222 19.68 -8.11 6.49
N ILE A 223 20.03 -8.80 5.41
CA ILE A 223 20.79 -10.08 5.44
C ILE A 223 22.19 -9.86 6.02
N ALA A 224 22.94 -8.89 5.49
CA ALA A 224 24.30 -8.60 5.93
C ALA A 224 24.39 -8.21 7.40
N ASP A 225 23.35 -7.60 7.94
CA ASP A 225 23.23 -7.26 9.37
C ASP A 225 22.83 -8.46 10.24
N GLY A 226 22.59 -9.66 9.68
CA GLY A 226 22.29 -10.89 10.39
C GLY A 226 20.83 -11.05 10.85
N PHE A 227 19.90 -10.27 10.29
CA PHE A 227 18.47 -10.31 10.64
C PHE A 227 17.67 -11.33 9.84
N SER A 228 18.26 -12.03 8.89
CA SER A 228 17.65 -13.11 8.13
C SER A 228 18.40 -14.43 8.35
N TYR A 229 17.82 -15.54 7.90
CA TYR A 229 18.47 -16.85 7.87
C TYR A 229 17.99 -17.66 6.67
N VAL A 230 18.78 -18.63 6.25
CA VAL A 230 18.41 -19.57 5.18
C VAL A 230 17.35 -20.54 5.72
N LEU A 231 16.16 -20.50 5.15
CA LEU A 231 15.08 -21.41 5.48
C LEU A 231 15.44 -22.85 5.05
N ASP A 232 15.07 -23.83 5.85
CA ASP A 232 15.29 -25.25 5.54
C ASP A 232 14.75 -25.61 4.14
N GLY A 233 15.59 -26.25 3.34
CA GLY A 233 15.27 -26.60 1.96
C GLY A 233 15.49 -25.49 0.92
N MET A 234 15.88 -24.28 1.34
CA MET A 234 16.23 -23.17 0.45
C MET A 234 17.76 -23.01 0.35
N GLU A 235 18.20 -22.37 -0.72
CA GLU A 235 19.64 -22.16 -0.98
C GLU A 235 20.13 -20.78 -0.51
N THR A 236 19.22 -19.82 -0.39
CA THR A 236 19.53 -18.42 -0.06
C THR A 236 18.51 -17.84 0.91
N GLU A 237 18.91 -16.79 1.62
CA GLU A 237 18.01 -16.05 2.53
C GLU A 237 17.02 -15.18 1.75
N ARG A 238 17.47 -14.66 0.59
CA ARG A 238 16.66 -13.81 -0.27
C ARG A 238 15.90 -14.67 -1.29
N LEU A 239 14.63 -14.95 -1.02
CA LEU A 239 13.77 -15.82 -1.84
C LEU A 239 13.01 -14.96 -2.86
N ASN A 240 13.69 -14.60 -3.96
CA ASN A 240 13.11 -13.79 -5.04
C ASN A 240 12.27 -14.68 -5.96
N TRP A 241 10.93 -14.53 -5.93
CA TRP A 241 10.02 -15.49 -6.55
C TRP A 241 9.06 -14.92 -7.59
N MET A 242 8.65 -13.63 -7.43
CA MET A 242 7.74 -12.98 -8.35
C MET A 242 8.21 -11.57 -8.68
N TYR A 243 7.63 -10.98 -9.72
CA TYR A 243 7.83 -9.59 -10.09
C TYR A 243 6.55 -8.99 -10.67
N ASN A 244 6.46 -7.69 -10.65
CA ASN A 244 5.56 -6.92 -11.48
C ASN A 244 6.34 -5.81 -12.20
N TYR A 245 5.65 -4.91 -12.85
CA TYR A 245 6.26 -3.75 -13.47
C TYR A 245 5.87 -2.47 -12.74
N PHE A 246 6.84 -1.59 -12.60
CA PHE A 246 6.52 -0.19 -12.47
C PHE A 246 5.99 0.34 -13.79
N VAL A 247 5.15 1.35 -13.71
CA VAL A 247 4.64 2.10 -14.85
C VAL A 247 4.86 3.58 -14.60
N LEU A 248 5.18 4.32 -15.66
CA LEU A 248 5.22 5.78 -15.62
C LEU A 248 3.88 6.28 -16.14
N CYS A 249 3.13 6.90 -15.25
CA CYS A 249 1.82 7.45 -15.52
C CYS A 249 1.87 8.98 -15.59
N GLY A 250 0.85 9.56 -16.19
CA GLY A 250 0.70 11.01 -16.30
C GLY A 250 -0.57 11.40 -17.03
N PRO A 251 -0.80 12.71 -17.25
CA PRO A 251 -1.99 13.20 -17.93
C PRO A 251 -2.08 12.64 -19.35
N SER A 252 -3.29 12.33 -19.82
CA SER A 252 -3.53 11.75 -21.14
C SER A 252 -3.01 12.61 -22.30
N ALA A 253 -2.92 13.92 -22.08
CA ALA A 253 -2.36 14.87 -23.04
C ALA A 253 -0.84 14.73 -23.25
N ASP A 254 -0.13 14.07 -22.34
CA ASP A 254 1.30 13.78 -22.39
C ASP A 254 2.19 14.94 -22.86
N PRO A 255 2.18 16.09 -22.18
CA PRO A 255 2.92 17.27 -22.65
C PRO A 255 4.46 17.08 -22.69
N ALA A 256 5.01 16.10 -21.96
CA ALA A 256 6.43 15.76 -22.01
C ALA A 256 6.79 14.78 -23.14
N GLY A 257 5.81 14.17 -23.82
CA GLY A 257 6.05 13.17 -24.86
C GLY A 257 6.63 11.84 -24.35
N VAL A 258 6.25 11.45 -23.16
CA VAL A 258 6.72 10.23 -22.49
C VAL A 258 6.42 8.97 -23.30
N LYS A 259 5.25 8.91 -23.96
CA LYS A 259 4.87 7.76 -24.81
C LYS A 259 5.88 7.47 -25.89
N ASP A 260 6.41 8.53 -26.51
CA ASP A 260 7.31 8.45 -27.66
C ASP A 260 8.80 8.37 -27.26
N ALA A 261 9.11 8.44 -25.95
CA ALA A 261 10.47 8.31 -25.46
C ALA A 261 11.03 6.91 -25.75
N ALA A 262 12.34 6.82 -26.08
CA ALA A 262 13.01 5.59 -26.46
C ALA A 262 12.93 4.52 -25.35
N ASP A 263 13.13 4.96 -24.12
CA ASP A 263 13.09 4.15 -22.91
C ASP A 263 12.57 4.99 -21.71
N VAL A 264 12.47 4.36 -20.54
CA VAL A 264 11.99 5.06 -19.34
C VAL A 264 12.92 6.17 -18.87
N LYS A 265 14.25 6.02 -19.02
CA LYS A 265 15.21 7.06 -18.64
C LYS A 265 15.12 8.30 -19.55
N ALA A 266 14.90 8.07 -20.85
CA ALA A 266 14.63 9.16 -21.77
C ALA A 266 13.32 9.89 -21.46
N ALA A 267 12.29 9.15 -20.98
CA ALA A 267 11.04 9.73 -20.51
C ALA A 267 11.26 10.62 -19.27
N PHE A 268 12.03 10.14 -18.28
CA PHE A 268 12.39 10.91 -17.08
C PHE A 268 13.21 12.16 -17.44
N ALA A 269 14.14 12.04 -18.39
CA ALA A 269 14.90 13.19 -18.91
C ALA A 269 13.98 14.24 -19.54
N ALA A 270 13.01 13.82 -20.37
CA ALA A 270 12.06 14.74 -21.00
C ALA A 270 11.17 15.47 -19.96
N ILE A 271 10.74 14.79 -18.90
CA ILE A 271 9.99 15.40 -17.80
C ILE A 271 10.85 16.48 -17.12
N ALA A 272 12.11 16.16 -16.81
CA ALA A 272 13.03 17.08 -16.14
C ALA A 272 13.39 18.29 -17.01
N ASP A 273 13.70 18.08 -18.29
CA ASP A 273 14.07 19.13 -19.24
C ASP A 273 12.92 20.15 -19.44
N GLY A 274 11.69 19.64 -19.53
CA GLY A 274 10.50 20.47 -19.63
C GLY A 274 9.99 21.00 -18.31
N LYS A 275 10.56 20.57 -17.18
CA LYS A 275 10.10 20.87 -15.81
C LYS A 275 8.61 20.59 -15.63
N TYR A 276 8.15 19.50 -16.19
CA TYR A 276 6.78 19.06 -16.00
C TYR A 276 6.60 18.52 -14.59
N LYS A 277 5.44 18.76 -13.99
CA LYS A 277 5.16 18.32 -12.63
C LYS A 277 5.33 16.81 -12.49
N PHE A 278 6.04 16.39 -11.47
CA PHE A 278 6.25 14.99 -11.11
C PHE A 278 6.01 14.81 -9.61
N VAL A 279 5.16 13.86 -9.25
CA VAL A 279 4.90 13.51 -7.86
C VAL A 279 5.77 12.31 -7.49
N SER A 280 6.69 12.53 -6.56
CA SER A 280 7.51 11.49 -5.94
C SER A 280 6.92 11.07 -4.61
N ARG A 281 7.02 9.81 -4.28
CA ARG A 281 6.67 9.33 -2.95
C ARG A 281 7.49 10.00 -1.85
N GLY A 282 8.79 10.21 -2.05
CA GLY A 282 9.66 10.90 -1.11
C GLY A 282 9.83 10.22 0.27
N ASP A 283 9.40 8.97 0.43
CA ASP A 283 9.22 8.26 1.71
C ASP A 283 10.26 7.16 1.96
N GLY A 284 11.29 7.04 1.10
CA GLY A 284 12.31 5.97 1.18
C GLY A 284 11.79 4.57 0.80
N SER A 285 10.61 4.47 0.20
CA SER A 285 10.03 3.21 -0.29
C SER A 285 10.83 2.60 -1.44
N GLY A 286 10.49 1.36 -1.82
CA GLY A 286 11.04 0.71 -3.01
C GLY A 286 10.73 1.48 -4.29
N THR A 287 9.53 2.02 -4.43
CA THR A 287 9.14 2.89 -5.56
C THR A 287 9.97 4.17 -5.58
N HIS A 288 10.15 4.84 -4.44
CA HIS A 288 11.01 6.03 -4.35
C HIS A 288 12.46 5.70 -4.71
N THR A 289 12.99 4.57 -4.22
CA THR A 289 14.35 4.13 -4.55
C THR A 289 14.49 3.84 -6.06
N LYS A 290 13.48 3.22 -6.68
CA LYS A 290 13.45 2.96 -8.12
C LYS A 290 13.39 4.27 -8.91
N GLU A 291 12.50 5.16 -8.57
CA GLU A 291 12.33 6.48 -9.17
C GLU A 291 13.66 7.24 -9.21
N LEU A 292 14.35 7.34 -8.06
CA LEU A 292 15.64 8.02 -7.96
C LEU A 292 16.71 7.44 -8.89
N SER A 293 16.61 6.17 -9.25
CA SER A 293 17.55 5.49 -10.17
C SER A 293 17.27 5.76 -11.65
N LEU A 294 16.13 6.38 -11.98
CA LEU A 294 15.70 6.65 -13.35
C LEU A 294 15.98 8.10 -13.80
N TRP A 295 16.19 9.02 -12.87
CA TRP A 295 16.57 10.39 -13.19
C TRP A 295 17.96 10.46 -13.82
N PRO A 296 18.22 11.42 -14.73
CA PRO A 296 19.55 11.69 -15.23
C PRO A 296 20.55 11.97 -14.10
N GLU A 297 21.68 11.29 -14.10
CA GLU A 297 22.71 11.41 -13.03
C GLU A 297 23.22 12.83 -12.87
N GLU A 298 23.30 13.61 -13.96
CA GLU A 298 23.73 15.00 -13.97
C GLU A 298 22.84 15.96 -13.18
N LEU A 299 21.57 15.58 -12.96
CA LEU A 299 20.69 16.37 -12.11
C LEU A 299 20.98 16.18 -10.62
N GLY A 300 21.61 15.05 -10.24
CA GLY A 300 21.93 14.77 -8.85
C GLY A 300 20.69 14.71 -7.93
N ILE A 301 19.52 14.31 -8.47
CA ILE A 301 18.31 14.14 -7.67
C ILE A 301 18.50 12.94 -6.75
N THR A 302 18.45 13.18 -5.46
CA THR A 302 18.56 12.18 -4.39
C THR A 302 17.48 12.44 -3.34
N ALA A 303 17.33 11.51 -2.40
CA ALA A 303 16.42 11.67 -1.28
C ALA A 303 16.65 12.96 -0.46
N ASP A 304 17.87 13.50 -0.47
CA ASP A 304 18.25 14.68 0.30
C ASP A 304 18.29 15.96 -0.53
N SER A 305 18.42 15.85 -1.87
CA SER A 305 18.62 17.01 -2.77
C SER A 305 17.36 17.44 -3.54
N PHE A 306 16.21 16.78 -3.34
CA PHE A 306 14.97 17.11 -4.05
C PHE A 306 14.52 18.57 -3.85
N GLN A 307 14.94 19.20 -2.78
CA GLN A 307 14.59 20.60 -2.46
C GLN A 307 15.07 21.61 -3.50
N ASP A 308 16.07 21.25 -4.31
CA ASP A 308 16.59 22.10 -5.38
C ASP A 308 15.67 22.11 -6.62
N TYR A 309 14.65 21.25 -6.67
CA TYR A 309 13.78 21.01 -7.82
C TYR A 309 12.28 21.23 -7.54
N THR A 310 11.93 21.88 -6.43
CA THR A 310 10.54 22.00 -5.93
C THR A 310 9.55 22.71 -6.88
N ASP A 311 10.02 23.36 -7.93
CA ASP A 311 9.16 23.99 -8.93
C ASP A 311 8.35 22.96 -9.74
N TRP A 312 8.89 21.75 -9.90
CA TRP A 312 8.28 20.69 -10.71
C TRP A 312 8.34 19.31 -10.04
N TYR A 313 9.30 19.07 -9.14
CA TYR A 313 9.45 17.80 -8.41
C TYR A 313 8.81 17.92 -7.03
N ILE A 314 7.71 17.21 -6.83
CA ILE A 314 6.89 17.28 -5.61
C ILE A 314 7.15 16.02 -4.77
N SER A 315 7.92 16.17 -3.69
CA SER A 315 8.13 15.09 -2.72
C SER A 315 6.96 15.04 -1.74
N ALA A 316 6.06 14.06 -1.93
CA ALA A 316 4.82 13.96 -1.17
C ALA A 316 5.02 13.40 0.25
N ASN A 317 6.07 12.60 0.46
CA ASN A 317 6.30 11.84 1.70
C ASN A 317 5.05 11.04 2.14
N ALA A 318 4.42 10.36 1.16
CA ALA A 318 3.15 9.69 1.33
C ALA A 318 3.12 8.28 0.71
N GLY A 319 2.08 7.49 1.02
CA GLY A 319 1.79 6.20 0.41
C GLY A 319 1.39 6.34 -1.07
N MET A 320 1.44 5.22 -1.82
CA MET A 320 1.24 5.25 -3.28
C MET A 320 -0.14 5.75 -3.66
N GLY A 321 -1.20 5.32 -2.98
CA GLY A 321 -2.57 5.76 -3.24
C GLY A 321 -2.72 7.28 -3.13
N ALA A 322 -2.23 7.89 -2.04
CA ALA A 322 -2.28 9.33 -1.85
C ALA A 322 -1.47 10.08 -2.93
N CYS A 323 -0.33 9.51 -3.36
CA CYS A 323 0.47 10.10 -4.44
C CYS A 323 -0.23 10.04 -5.79
N LEU A 324 -0.98 8.97 -6.10
CA LEU A 324 -1.79 8.84 -7.31
C LEU A 324 -2.91 9.88 -7.34
N VAL A 325 -3.64 10.06 -6.24
CA VAL A 325 -4.67 11.11 -6.12
C VAL A 325 -4.06 12.49 -6.34
N MET A 326 -2.91 12.77 -5.73
CA MET A 326 -2.20 14.04 -5.91
C MET A 326 -1.75 14.25 -7.36
N ALA A 327 -1.24 13.22 -8.02
CA ALA A 327 -0.80 13.28 -9.42
C ALA A 327 -1.97 13.57 -10.35
N GLU A 328 -3.11 12.93 -10.14
CA GLU A 328 -4.36 13.18 -10.87
C GLU A 328 -4.81 14.64 -10.72
N GLU A 329 -4.94 15.12 -9.48
CA GLU A 329 -5.37 16.50 -9.20
C GLU A 329 -4.43 17.56 -9.80
N MET A 330 -3.14 17.27 -9.87
CA MET A 330 -2.12 18.22 -10.36
C MET A 330 -1.84 18.10 -11.86
N GLY A 331 -2.37 17.08 -12.55
CA GLY A 331 -2.00 16.72 -13.91
C GLY A 331 -0.48 16.41 -13.99
N ALA A 332 0.04 15.67 -13.01
CA ALA A 332 1.46 15.41 -12.86
C ALA A 332 1.82 14.00 -13.35
N TYR A 333 3.10 13.81 -13.66
CA TYR A 333 3.68 12.48 -13.89
C TYR A 333 3.98 11.79 -12.55
N ILE A 334 3.95 10.46 -12.55
CA ILE A 334 4.21 9.65 -11.36
C ILE A 334 4.71 8.26 -11.75
N LEU A 335 5.69 7.73 -11.01
CA LEU A 335 6.06 6.32 -11.07
C LEU A 335 5.24 5.54 -10.04
N THR A 336 4.58 4.50 -10.48
CA THR A 336 3.81 3.59 -9.61
C THR A 336 4.00 2.15 -10.06
N ASP A 337 3.61 1.16 -9.25
CA ASP A 337 3.44 -0.20 -9.75
C ASP A 337 2.12 -0.33 -10.50
N LYS A 338 2.11 -1.22 -11.51
CA LYS A 338 0.96 -1.37 -12.41
C LYS A 338 -0.29 -1.83 -11.65
N ALA A 339 -0.15 -2.73 -10.69
CA ALA A 339 -1.29 -3.27 -9.95
C ALA A 339 -2.00 -2.16 -9.16
N THR A 340 -1.26 -1.36 -8.40
CA THR A 340 -1.84 -0.23 -7.65
C THR A 340 -2.49 0.80 -8.59
N PHE A 341 -1.90 1.06 -9.76
CA PHE A 341 -2.50 1.97 -10.74
C PHE A 341 -3.83 1.44 -11.28
N LEU A 342 -3.92 0.16 -11.63
CA LEU A 342 -5.16 -0.44 -12.12
C LEU A 342 -6.26 -0.43 -11.05
N THR A 343 -5.91 -0.70 -9.79
CA THR A 343 -6.82 -0.55 -8.65
C THR A 343 -7.30 0.89 -8.49
N PHE A 344 -6.40 1.88 -8.64
CA PHE A 344 -6.75 3.30 -8.60
C PHE A 344 -7.77 3.67 -9.69
N VAL A 345 -7.55 3.20 -10.93
CA VAL A 345 -8.49 3.45 -12.04
C VAL A 345 -9.82 2.72 -11.83
N ALA A 346 -9.80 1.47 -11.39
CA ALA A 346 -11.02 0.69 -11.12
C ALA A 346 -11.90 1.30 -10.02
N ASN A 347 -11.30 2.09 -9.12
CA ASN A 347 -11.99 2.82 -8.06
C ASN A 347 -12.22 4.30 -8.39
N ASP A 348 -12.33 4.66 -9.67
CA ASP A 348 -12.60 6.03 -10.16
C ASP A 348 -11.65 7.09 -9.57
N GLY A 349 -10.38 6.75 -9.38
CA GLY A 349 -9.37 7.65 -8.84
C GLY A 349 -9.41 7.83 -7.32
N VAL A 350 -10.11 6.98 -6.60
CA VAL A 350 -10.16 6.99 -5.13
C VAL A 350 -9.34 5.83 -4.58
N MET A 351 -8.46 6.12 -3.61
CA MET A 351 -7.71 5.11 -2.86
C MET A 351 -8.05 5.23 -1.37
N ALA A 352 -8.22 4.07 -0.72
CA ALA A 352 -8.60 3.99 0.70
C ALA A 352 -7.44 4.39 1.64
#